data_a0fe98d54c23566eabc4dabb9e58cd33
#
_entry.id   a0fe98d54c23566eabc4dabb9e58cd33
#
_cell.length_a   1.000
_cell.length_b   1.000
_cell.length_c   1.000
_cell.angle_alpha   90.00
_cell.angle_beta   90.00
_cell.angle_gamma   90.00
#
_symmetry.space_group_name_H-M   'P 1'
#
loop_
_entity.id
_entity.type
_entity.pdbx_description
1 polymer ?
#
loop_
_entity_poly.entity_id
_entity_poly.type
_entity_poly.pdbx_seq_one_letter_code
_entity_poly.pdbx_strand_id
1 'polypeptide(L)'
;MTLMAEVHPLPDADQAPDRIPLEEVYMRMAEELAKRSTCARLQVGTVIATPDLTQVLGIGYNGNARGLPNRCDSTTPGSCGCLHSEQNALIKAGAQLPGKVMFVSASPCVMCAKMAINANVGRVYYREAYRDPAGLDVLRQGGVEVIQYNRWRDFWR
;
A
#
# COMPACT_ATOMS: atom_id res chain seq x y z
N MET A 1 -46.97 1.36 7.28
CA MET A 1 -46.54 0.10 6.62
C MET A 1 -45.08 -0.12 6.96
N THR A 2 -44.83 -0.97 7.94
CA THR A 2 -43.47 -1.28 8.38
C THR A 2 -42.90 -2.31 7.44
N LEU A 3 -41.90 -1.94 6.63
CA LEU A 3 -41.14 -2.90 5.84
C LEU A 3 -40.36 -3.79 6.83
N MET A 4 -40.87 -4.98 7.06
CA MET A 4 -40.10 -6.04 7.73
C MET A 4 -38.95 -6.41 6.77
N ALA A 5 -37.73 -6.14 7.18
CA ALA A 5 -36.55 -6.64 6.46
C ALA A 5 -36.60 -8.18 6.52
N GLU A 6 -36.66 -8.81 5.36
CA GLU A 6 -36.52 -10.27 5.28
C GLU A 6 -35.14 -10.66 5.81
N VAL A 7 -35.15 -11.33 6.94
CA VAL A 7 -33.92 -11.91 7.50
C VAL A 7 -33.65 -13.19 6.72
N HIS A 8 -32.71 -13.14 5.80
CA HIS A 8 -32.24 -14.36 5.14
C HIS A 8 -31.55 -15.28 6.15
N PRO A 9 -31.84 -16.58 6.14
CA PRO A 9 -31.13 -17.53 7.00
C PRO A 9 -29.63 -17.48 6.69
N LEU A 10 -28.81 -17.63 7.72
CA LEU A 10 -27.35 -17.72 7.55
C LEU A 10 -27.04 -18.99 6.73
N PRO A 11 -26.08 -18.92 5.79
CA PRO A 11 -25.63 -20.12 5.09
C PRO A 11 -25.03 -21.11 6.07
N ASP A 12 -25.18 -22.42 5.76
CA ASP A 12 -24.51 -23.47 6.54
C ASP A 12 -23.03 -23.22 6.61
N ALA A 13 -22.38 -23.55 7.73
CA ALA A 13 -20.95 -23.33 7.96
C ALA A 13 -20.07 -23.93 6.85
N ASP A 14 -20.49 -25.03 6.26
CA ASP A 14 -19.80 -25.71 5.14
C ASP A 14 -19.99 -25.00 3.78
N GLN A 15 -20.89 -24.03 3.70
CA GLN A 15 -21.19 -23.23 2.49
C GLN A 15 -20.72 -21.77 2.61
N ALA A 16 -20.14 -21.38 3.75
CA ALA A 16 -19.60 -20.04 3.91
C ALA A 16 -18.45 -19.82 2.92
N PRO A 17 -18.48 -18.73 2.14
CA PRO A 17 -17.37 -18.44 1.23
C PRO A 17 -16.08 -18.24 2.01
N ASP A 18 -14.95 -18.66 1.44
CA ASP A 18 -13.64 -18.40 2.00
C ASP A 18 -13.43 -16.89 2.19
N ARG A 19 -12.93 -16.55 3.36
CA ARG A 19 -12.64 -15.14 3.68
C ARG A 19 -11.41 -14.68 2.90
N ILE A 20 -11.53 -13.61 2.11
CA ILE A 20 -10.35 -13.04 1.44
C ILE A 20 -9.30 -12.60 2.47
N PRO A 21 -8.00 -12.84 2.21
CA PRO A 21 -6.94 -12.40 3.10
C PRO A 21 -6.89 -10.87 3.26
N LEU A 22 -6.54 -10.38 4.44
CA LEU A 22 -6.37 -8.94 4.68
C LEU A 22 -5.28 -8.34 3.79
N GLU A 23 -4.25 -9.12 3.46
CA GLU A 23 -3.20 -8.74 2.51
C GLU A 23 -3.79 -8.37 1.13
N GLU A 24 -4.75 -9.13 0.65
CA GLU A 24 -5.44 -8.81 -0.61
C GLU A 24 -6.27 -7.53 -0.48
N VAL A 25 -6.97 -7.36 0.63
CA VAL A 25 -7.77 -6.15 0.88
C VAL A 25 -6.87 -4.92 0.87
N TYR A 26 -5.75 -4.95 1.60
CA TYR A 26 -4.85 -3.81 1.69
C TYR A 26 -4.08 -3.56 0.40
N MET A 27 -3.72 -4.61 -0.34
CA MET A 27 -3.10 -4.42 -1.65
C MET A 27 -4.07 -3.78 -2.65
N ARG A 28 -5.33 -4.21 -2.70
CA ARG A 28 -6.37 -3.55 -3.52
C ARG A 28 -6.59 -2.10 -3.10
N MET A 29 -6.59 -1.83 -1.80
CA MET A 29 -6.66 -0.46 -1.29
C MET A 29 -5.48 0.38 -1.78
N ALA A 30 -4.27 -0.14 -1.77
CA ALA A 30 -3.10 0.55 -2.32
C ALA A 30 -3.25 0.82 -3.83
N GLU A 31 -3.75 -0.14 -4.60
CA GLU A 31 -4.03 0.02 -6.03
C GLU A 31 -5.10 1.08 -6.29
N GLU A 32 -6.16 1.14 -5.49
CA GLU A 32 -7.19 2.19 -5.60
C GLU A 32 -6.64 3.58 -5.22
N LEU A 33 -5.82 3.65 -4.17
CA LEU A 33 -5.15 4.90 -3.78
C LEU A 33 -4.23 5.43 -4.88
N ALA A 34 -3.57 4.55 -5.62
CA ALA A 34 -2.72 4.93 -6.74
C ALA A 34 -3.45 5.79 -7.79
N LYS A 35 -4.74 5.53 -8.02
CA LYS A 35 -5.57 6.29 -8.96
C LYS A 35 -5.81 7.75 -8.54
N ARG A 36 -5.52 8.09 -7.29
CA ARG A 36 -5.56 9.48 -6.81
C ARG A 36 -4.28 10.26 -7.12
N SER A 37 -3.23 9.58 -7.55
CA SER A 37 -1.97 10.24 -7.90
C SER A 37 -2.16 11.20 -9.08
N THR A 38 -1.55 12.37 -8.96
CA THR A 38 -1.49 13.38 -10.02
C THR A 38 -0.15 13.36 -10.77
N CYS A 39 0.71 12.39 -10.45
CA CYS A 39 1.99 12.21 -11.15
C CYS A 39 1.76 11.70 -12.57
N ALA A 40 2.29 12.42 -13.55
CA ALA A 40 2.16 12.07 -14.96
C ALA A 40 3.00 10.86 -15.37
N ARG A 41 3.95 10.42 -14.52
CA ARG A 41 4.91 9.35 -14.86
C ARG A 41 4.50 7.99 -14.34
N LEU A 42 4.15 7.91 -13.06
CA LEU A 42 3.78 6.67 -12.40
C LEU A 42 2.81 6.98 -11.24
N GLN A 43 1.72 6.26 -11.20
CA GLN A 43 0.75 6.35 -10.12
C GLN A 43 0.99 5.21 -9.13
N VAL A 44 1.30 5.55 -7.89
CA VAL A 44 1.59 4.58 -6.83
C VAL A 44 0.75 4.89 -5.60
N GLY A 45 0.26 3.85 -4.95
CA GLY A 45 -0.46 3.93 -3.69
C GLY A 45 0.16 3.04 -2.64
N THR A 46 0.07 3.46 -1.38
CA THR A 46 0.65 2.75 -0.23
C THR A 46 -0.34 2.71 0.93
N VAL A 47 -0.42 1.55 1.57
CA VAL A 47 -1.13 1.34 2.84
C VAL A 47 -0.12 0.81 3.85
N ILE A 48 -0.12 1.35 5.07
CA ILE A 48 0.68 0.85 6.19
C ILE A 48 -0.28 0.39 7.27
N ALA A 49 -0.10 -0.85 7.72
CA ALA A 49 -0.93 -1.49 8.73
C ALA A 49 -0.11 -1.93 9.95
N THR A 50 -0.82 -2.25 11.03
CA THR A 50 -0.24 -2.91 12.21
C THR A 50 0.32 -4.30 11.86
N PRO A 51 1.25 -4.86 12.67
CA PRO A 51 1.83 -6.19 12.42
C PRO A 51 0.80 -7.31 12.28
N ASP A 52 -0.31 -7.23 13.01
CA ASP A 52 -1.42 -8.18 12.98
C ASP A 52 -2.49 -7.86 11.91
N LEU A 53 -2.28 -6.82 11.11
CA LEU A 53 -3.16 -6.35 10.05
C LEU A 53 -4.56 -5.88 10.52
N THR A 54 -4.76 -5.64 11.81
CA THR A 54 -6.08 -5.24 12.33
C THR A 54 -6.39 -3.76 12.17
N GLN A 55 -5.35 -2.91 11.95
CA GLN A 55 -5.52 -1.47 11.83
C GLN A 55 -4.67 -0.89 10.70
N VAL A 56 -5.22 0.09 9.98
CA VAL A 56 -4.48 0.92 9.04
C VAL A 56 -3.91 2.12 9.80
N LEU A 57 -2.61 2.31 9.71
CA LEU A 57 -1.87 3.38 10.37
C LEU A 57 -1.63 4.60 9.47
N GLY A 58 -1.51 4.37 8.17
CA GLY A 58 -1.30 5.43 7.20
C GLY A 58 -1.58 4.98 5.78
N ILE A 59 -2.05 5.92 4.98
CA ILE A 59 -2.25 5.73 3.54
C ILE A 59 -1.54 6.85 2.79
N GLY A 60 -1.08 6.56 1.59
CA GLY A 60 -0.42 7.52 0.72
C GLY A 60 -0.63 7.21 -0.75
N TYR A 61 -0.54 8.23 -1.54
CA TYR A 61 -0.39 8.19 -3.00
C TYR A 61 0.60 9.28 -3.39
N ASN A 62 1.32 9.10 -4.49
CA ASN A 62 2.33 10.08 -4.88
C ASN A 62 1.70 11.34 -5.48
N GLY A 63 2.30 12.48 -5.19
CA GLY A 63 1.82 13.78 -5.63
C GLY A 63 2.56 14.92 -4.95
N ASN A 64 2.12 16.15 -5.21
CA ASN A 64 2.73 17.33 -4.60
C ASN A 64 2.31 17.50 -3.13
N ALA A 65 3.01 18.36 -2.41
CA ALA A 65 2.70 18.66 -1.02
C ALA A 65 1.35 19.40 -0.90
N ARG A 66 0.73 19.27 0.28
CA ARG A 66 -0.54 19.95 0.59
C ARG A 66 -0.42 21.46 0.34
N GLY A 67 -1.37 22.02 -0.37
CA GLY A 67 -1.44 23.45 -0.66
C GLY A 67 -0.59 23.89 -1.88
N LEU A 68 0.22 23.02 -2.45
CA LEU A 68 0.92 23.27 -3.69
C LEU A 68 0.08 22.80 -4.90
N PRO A 69 0.41 23.27 -6.13
CA PRO A 69 -0.31 22.83 -7.32
C PRO A 69 -0.32 21.31 -7.48
N ASN A 70 -1.47 20.78 -7.81
CA ASN A 70 -1.72 19.33 -7.88
C ASN A 70 -1.18 18.72 -9.18
N ARG A 71 0.12 18.88 -9.42
CA ARG A 71 0.86 18.43 -10.61
C ARG A 71 2.31 18.18 -10.26
N CYS A 72 3.06 17.53 -11.17
CA CYS A 72 4.52 17.46 -11.06
C CYS A 72 5.15 18.85 -11.18
N ASP A 73 6.20 19.12 -10.40
CA ASP A 73 6.95 20.39 -10.48
C ASP A 73 7.80 20.46 -11.74
N SER A 74 8.20 19.30 -12.27
CA SER A 74 9.09 19.17 -13.43
C SER A 74 8.71 17.94 -14.27
N THR A 75 8.98 18.03 -15.57
CA THR A 75 8.87 16.90 -16.51
C THR A 75 10.18 16.13 -16.65
N THR A 76 11.24 16.56 -15.98
CA THR A 76 12.56 15.91 -16.02
C THR A 76 12.48 14.52 -15.42
N PRO A 77 12.91 13.45 -16.13
CA PRO A 77 12.93 12.10 -15.61
C PRO A 77 13.71 11.98 -14.28
N GLY A 78 13.08 11.37 -13.27
CA GLY A 78 13.66 11.21 -11.94
C GLY A 78 13.60 12.45 -11.03
N SER A 79 13.12 13.60 -11.51
CA SER A 79 13.06 14.86 -10.78
C SER A 79 11.69 15.54 -10.90
N CYS A 80 10.61 14.76 -10.87
CA CYS A 80 9.26 15.32 -11.02
C CYS A 80 8.80 16.15 -9.81
N GLY A 81 9.48 16.07 -8.67
CA GLY A 81 9.16 16.80 -7.44
C GLY A 81 8.01 16.20 -6.62
N CYS A 82 7.35 15.15 -7.09
CA CYS A 82 6.30 14.50 -6.31
C CYS A 82 6.89 13.79 -5.09
N LEU A 83 6.22 13.95 -3.95
CA LEU A 83 6.41 13.04 -2.82
C LEU A 83 5.93 11.65 -3.20
N HIS A 84 6.68 10.62 -2.83
CA HIS A 84 6.30 9.25 -3.10
C HIS A 84 5.15 8.79 -2.18
N SER A 85 4.39 7.80 -2.62
CA SER A 85 3.25 7.26 -1.86
C SER A 85 3.68 6.73 -0.50
N GLU A 86 4.85 6.06 -0.45
CA GLU A 86 5.45 5.52 0.76
C GLU A 86 5.81 6.64 1.74
N GLN A 87 6.40 7.75 1.26
CA GLN A 87 6.72 8.92 2.09
C GLN A 87 5.44 9.48 2.73
N ASN A 88 4.40 9.69 1.92
CA ASN A 88 3.12 10.20 2.40
C ASN A 88 2.44 9.27 3.41
N ALA A 89 2.56 7.96 3.24
CA ALA A 89 2.02 6.97 4.18
C ALA A 89 2.85 6.90 5.47
N LEU A 90 4.19 6.92 5.37
CA LEU A 90 5.11 6.84 6.51
C LEU A 90 5.00 8.04 7.44
N ILE A 91 4.83 9.25 6.89
CA ILE A 91 4.60 10.47 7.69
C ILE A 91 3.38 10.32 8.60
N LYS A 92 2.32 9.67 8.12
CA LYS A 92 1.08 9.46 8.90
C LYS A 92 1.23 8.30 9.88
N ALA A 93 1.87 7.21 9.47
CA ALA A 93 2.03 6.02 10.31
C ALA A 93 3.03 6.24 11.45
N GLY A 94 4.01 7.12 11.27
CA GLY A 94 5.07 7.35 12.26
C GLY A 94 6.01 6.16 12.44
N ALA A 95 7.01 6.33 13.31
CA ALA A 95 8.06 5.35 13.56
C ALA A 95 7.87 4.54 14.85
N GLN A 96 6.85 4.85 15.66
CA GLN A 96 6.74 4.35 17.05
C GLN A 96 6.47 2.85 17.16
N LEU A 97 5.63 2.31 16.26
CA LEU A 97 5.25 0.91 16.32
C LEU A 97 6.22 0.07 15.49
N PRO A 98 6.93 -0.92 16.09
CA PRO A 98 7.79 -1.84 15.35
C PRO A 98 6.97 -2.88 14.57
N GLY A 99 7.58 -3.42 13.50
CA GLY A 99 7.01 -4.52 12.75
C GLY A 99 5.83 -4.16 11.85
N LYS A 100 5.61 -2.87 11.55
CA LYS A 100 4.55 -2.45 10.62
C LYS A 100 4.65 -3.17 9.28
N VAL A 101 3.52 -3.34 8.65
CA VAL A 101 3.41 -3.95 7.33
C VAL A 101 3.05 -2.89 6.30
N MET A 102 3.83 -2.80 5.23
CA MET A 102 3.60 -1.88 4.12
C MET A 102 3.08 -2.65 2.91
N PHE A 103 2.03 -2.15 2.31
CA PHE A 103 1.48 -2.61 1.02
C PHE A 103 1.66 -1.48 0.01
N VAL A 104 2.34 -1.75 -1.08
CA VAL A 104 2.63 -0.75 -2.11
C VAL A 104 2.36 -1.30 -3.50
N SER A 105 1.72 -0.51 -4.36
CA SER A 105 1.34 -0.96 -5.70
C SER A 105 2.52 -1.13 -6.66
N ALA A 106 3.65 -0.44 -6.40
CA ALA A 106 4.92 -0.63 -7.11
C ALA A 106 6.08 -0.68 -6.11
N SER A 107 7.10 -1.49 -6.39
CA SER A 107 8.23 -1.68 -5.46
C SER A 107 8.92 -0.36 -5.09
N PRO A 108 9.31 -0.17 -3.81
CA PRO A 108 9.91 1.06 -3.33
C PRO A 108 11.27 1.37 -3.97
N CYS A 109 11.57 2.65 -4.17
CA CYS A 109 12.92 3.09 -4.51
C CYS A 109 13.86 3.01 -3.29
N VAL A 110 15.16 3.18 -3.51
CA VAL A 110 16.18 3.14 -2.45
C VAL A 110 15.88 4.10 -1.30
N MET A 111 15.44 5.31 -1.60
CA MET A 111 15.14 6.30 -0.57
C MET A 111 13.93 5.89 0.28
N CYS A 112 12.85 5.46 -0.34
CA CYS A 112 11.67 4.97 0.36
C CYS A 112 11.97 3.70 1.17
N ALA A 113 12.82 2.81 0.66
CA ALA A 113 13.29 1.63 1.38
C ALA A 113 14.02 2.01 2.67
N LYS A 114 14.94 2.97 2.61
CA LYS A 114 15.66 3.48 3.80
C LYS A 114 14.71 4.12 4.81
N MET A 115 13.75 4.91 4.32
CA MET A 115 12.73 5.51 5.19
C MET A 115 11.86 4.45 5.87
N ALA A 116 11.45 3.40 5.14
CA ALA A 116 10.67 2.29 5.68
C ALA A 116 11.42 1.56 6.80
N ILE A 117 12.73 1.28 6.62
CA ILE A 117 13.58 0.69 7.65
C ILE A 117 13.60 1.56 8.90
N ASN A 118 13.89 2.85 8.75
CA ASN A 118 13.96 3.78 9.89
C ASN A 118 12.59 4.02 10.55
N ALA A 119 11.50 3.82 9.82
CA ALA A 119 10.16 3.88 10.37
C ALA A 119 9.69 2.55 11.00
N ASN A 120 10.57 1.58 11.20
CA ASN A 120 10.26 0.27 11.80
C ASN A 120 9.23 -0.57 11.01
N VAL A 121 9.27 -0.49 9.70
CA VAL A 121 8.53 -1.42 8.83
C VAL A 121 9.25 -2.77 8.87
N GLY A 122 8.53 -3.84 9.18
CA GLY A 122 9.07 -5.20 9.28
C GLY A 122 8.80 -6.06 8.05
N ARG A 123 7.79 -5.70 7.26
CA ARG A 123 7.39 -6.44 6.06
C ARG A 123 6.85 -5.51 4.99
N VAL A 124 7.23 -5.78 3.74
CA VAL A 124 6.74 -5.05 2.56
C VAL A 124 6.15 -6.02 1.57
N TYR A 125 4.89 -5.80 1.23
CA TYR A 125 4.24 -6.42 0.08
C TYR A 125 4.21 -5.41 -1.07
N TYR A 126 4.64 -5.83 -2.27
CA TYR A 126 4.52 -5.00 -3.47
C TYR A 126 3.84 -5.75 -4.60
N ARG A 127 3.13 -5.03 -5.48
CA ARG A 127 2.44 -5.63 -6.63
C ARG A 127 3.36 -5.71 -7.83
N GLU A 128 3.74 -4.57 -8.37
CA GLU A 128 4.54 -4.46 -9.59
C GLU A 128 6.01 -4.20 -9.26
N ALA A 129 6.90 -4.94 -9.91
CA ALA A 129 8.32 -4.65 -9.79
C ALA A 129 8.67 -3.37 -10.57
N TYR A 130 9.29 -2.40 -9.90
CA TYR A 130 9.89 -1.25 -10.54
C TYR A 130 11.17 -1.67 -11.29
N ARG A 131 11.56 -0.91 -12.33
CA ARG A 131 12.72 -1.23 -13.16
C ARG A 131 14.02 -1.40 -12.38
N ASP A 132 14.20 -0.63 -11.32
CA ASP A 132 15.37 -0.70 -10.46
C ASP A 132 15.04 -1.50 -9.19
N PRO A 133 15.63 -2.69 -9.01
CA PRO A 133 15.38 -3.54 -7.83
C PRO A 133 16.14 -3.10 -6.59
N ALA A 134 17.02 -2.09 -6.67
CA ALA A 134 17.91 -1.68 -5.59
C ALA A 134 17.17 -1.36 -4.28
N GLY A 135 15.96 -0.81 -4.36
CA GLY A 135 15.12 -0.56 -3.17
C GLY A 135 14.73 -1.84 -2.43
N LEU A 136 14.42 -2.92 -3.16
CA LEU A 136 14.12 -4.22 -2.56
C LEU A 136 15.34 -4.83 -1.88
N ASP A 137 16.54 -4.68 -2.48
CA ASP A 137 17.79 -5.16 -1.91
C ASP A 137 18.15 -4.41 -0.62
N VAL A 138 17.93 -3.09 -0.58
CA VAL A 138 18.10 -2.27 0.62
C VAL A 138 17.16 -2.73 1.74
N LEU A 139 15.89 -3.01 1.44
CA LEU A 139 14.94 -3.53 2.43
C LEU A 139 15.42 -4.86 3.02
N ARG A 140 15.86 -5.80 2.18
CA ARG A 140 16.37 -7.11 2.63
C ARG A 140 17.62 -6.97 3.49
N GLN A 141 18.56 -6.11 3.10
CA GLN A 141 19.76 -5.80 3.88
C GLN A 141 19.40 -5.20 5.25
N GLY A 142 18.35 -4.41 5.32
CA GLY A 142 17.81 -3.84 6.56
C GLY A 142 16.98 -4.81 7.41
N GLY A 143 16.89 -6.10 7.02
CA GLY A 143 16.13 -7.11 7.75
C GLY A 143 14.62 -7.07 7.53
N VAL A 144 14.15 -6.33 6.52
CA VAL A 144 12.72 -6.26 6.17
C VAL A 144 12.36 -7.45 5.28
N GLU A 145 11.30 -8.15 5.62
CA GLU A 145 10.73 -9.20 4.78
C GLU A 145 10.09 -8.58 3.53
N VAL A 146 10.43 -9.08 2.36
CA VAL A 146 9.97 -8.52 1.08
C VAL A 146 9.23 -9.58 0.27
N ILE A 147 7.98 -9.31 -0.06
CA ILE A 147 7.10 -10.26 -0.74
C ILE A 147 6.46 -9.59 -1.95
N GLN A 148 6.63 -10.18 -3.13
CA GLN A 148 5.81 -9.82 -4.27
C GLN A 148 4.45 -10.47 -4.14
N TYR A 149 3.41 -9.65 -4.04
CA TYR A 149 2.06 -10.14 -3.86
C TYR A 149 1.35 -10.27 -5.19
N ASN A 150 1.19 -11.51 -5.66
CA ASN A 150 0.36 -11.82 -6.81
C ASN A 150 -1.11 -11.88 -6.38
N ARG A 151 -2.02 -11.45 -7.27
CA ARG A 151 -3.45 -11.44 -6.96
C ARG A 151 -3.88 -12.80 -6.42
N TRP A 152 -4.68 -12.76 -5.35
CA TRP A 152 -5.38 -13.95 -4.90
C TRP A 152 -6.34 -14.39 -6.00
N ARG A 153 -6.17 -15.64 -6.43
CA ARG A 153 -6.78 -16.12 -7.67
C ARG A 153 -8.30 -16.05 -7.60
N ASP A 154 -8.90 -15.41 -8.60
CA ASP A 154 -10.25 -15.69 -9.11
C ASP A 154 -11.43 -15.66 -8.13
N PHE A 155 -11.33 -14.97 -7.00
CA PHE A 155 -12.41 -14.91 -6.02
C PHE A 155 -13.66 -14.13 -6.49
N TRP A 156 -13.52 -13.33 -7.53
CA TRP A 156 -14.61 -12.55 -8.12
C TRP A 156 -14.71 -12.79 -9.63
N ARG A 157 -15.13 -13.97 -10.02
CA ARG A 157 -15.66 -14.19 -11.36
C ARG A 157 -17.16 -14.09 -11.34
#